data_b9bd2101467eec80e9fb2514d807ab14
#
_entry.id   b9bd2101467eec80e9fb2514d807ab14
#
_cell.length_a   1.000
_cell.length_b   1.000
_cell.length_c   1.000
_cell.angle_alpha   90.00
_cell.angle_beta   90.00
_cell.angle_gamma   90.00
#
_symmetry.space_group_name_H-M   'P 1'
#
loop_
_entity.id
_entity.type
_entity.pdbx_description
1 polymer ?
#
loop_
_entity_poly.entity_id
_entity_poly.type
_entity_poly.pdbx_seq_one_letter_code
_entity_poly.pdbx_strand_id
1 'polypeptide(L)'
;MSVRVVRTRNGEDVICDIREISQEGDQDKKILGYQLIQPYSVWISEGITADDDEGNIHKLSNPEITMEPYVPLAKDQKIIVRYDEIISAYETHDDVVEKYNQLVGATNGIESE
;
A
#
# COMPACT_ATOMS: atom_id res chain seq x y z
N MET A 1 -12.62 -8.27 -3.94
CA MET A 1 -11.58 -7.24 -3.67
C MET A 1 -10.29 -7.93 -3.24
N SER A 2 -9.20 -7.61 -3.88
CA SER A 2 -7.91 -8.26 -3.62
C SER A 2 -6.93 -7.24 -3.03
N VAL A 3 -7.07 -6.99 -1.72
CA VAL A 3 -6.17 -6.09 -1.02
C VAL A 3 -4.84 -6.79 -0.78
N ARG A 4 -3.77 -6.20 -1.28
CA ARG A 4 -2.41 -6.73 -1.17
C ARG A 4 -1.44 -5.59 -0.92
N VAL A 5 -0.31 -5.93 -0.32
CA VAL A 5 0.82 -5.03 -0.30
C VAL A 5 1.72 -5.43 -1.47
N VAL A 6 2.02 -4.48 -2.32
CA VAL A 6 2.93 -4.71 -3.45
C VAL A 6 4.23 -3.97 -3.20
N ARG A 7 5.33 -4.58 -3.62
CA ARG A 7 6.63 -3.91 -3.59
C ARG A 7 6.98 -3.50 -4.99
N THR A 8 7.23 -2.22 -5.17
CA THR A 8 7.59 -1.68 -6.47
C THR A 8 9.08 -1.89 -6.75
N ARG A 9 9.45 -1.69 -7.99
CA ARG A 9 10.84 -1.82 -8.42
C ARG A 9 11.77 -0.86 -7.66
N ASN A 10 11.25 0.28 -7.23
CA ASN A 10 12.02 1.26 -6.45
C ASN A 10 12.11 0.90 -4.96
N GLY A 11 11.50 -0.20 -4.54
CA GLY A 11 11.55 -0.62 -3.14
C GLY A 11 10.49 0.01 -2.27
N GLU A 12 9.48 0.63 -2.86
CA GLU A 12 8.36 1.19 -2.12
C GLU A 12 7.31 0.12 -1.86
N ASP A 13 6.67 0.17 -0.71
CA ASP A 13 5.56 -0.71 -0.37
C ASP A 13 4.26 0.06 -0.51
N VAL A 14 3.31 -0.53 -1.24
CA VAL A 14 2.03 0.11 -1.55
C VAL A 14 0.91 -0.88 -1.24
N ILE A 15 -0.03 -0.49 -0.39
CA ILE A 15 -1.22 -1.29 -0.13
C ILE A 15 -2.34 -0.81 -1.05
N CYS A 16 -3.01 -1.74 -1.71
CA CYS A 16 -4.01 -1.40 -2.72
C CYS A 16 -4.89 -2.60 -3.04
N ASP A 17 -5.97 -2.35 -3.78
CA ASP A 17 -6.70 -3.41 -4.48
C ASP A 17 -6.00 -3.56 -5.83
N ILE A 18 -5.38 -4.71 -6.06
CA ILE A 18 -4.60 -4.95 -7.27
C ILE A 18 -5.38 -5.83 -8.25
N ARG A 19 -5.32 -5.47 -9.53
CA ARG A 19 -5.94 -6.23 -10.61
C ARG A 19 -4.95 -6.41 -11.75
N GLU A 20 -4.96 -7.60 -12.34
CA GLU A 20 -4.11 -7.89 -13.49
C GLU A 20 -4.74 -7.32 -14.76
N ILE A 21 -3.91 -6.76 -15.63
CA ILE A 21 -4.32 -6.31 -16.96
C ILE A 21 -3.63 -7.23 -17.97
N SER A 22 -4.43 -7.94 -18.76
CA SER A 22 -3.93 -8.82 -19.79
C SER A 22 -4.44 -8.37 -21.16
N GLN A 23 -3.75 -8.82 -22.21
CA GLN A 23 -4.16 -8.51 -23.56
C GLN A 23 -5.42 -9.28 -23.91
N GLU A 24 -6.45 -8.57 -24.36
CA GLU A 24 -7.70 -9.19 -24.79
C GLU A 24 -7.47 -10.06 -26.01
N GLY A 25 -8.01 -11.28 -25.98
CA GLY A 25 -7.88 -12.21 -27.08
C GLY A 25 -6.58 -13.00 -27.12
N ASP A 26 -5.67 -12.74 -26.18
CA ASP A 26 -4.44 -13.50 -26.09
C ASP A 26 -4.71 -14.81 -25.35
N GLN A 27 -4.48 -15.93 -26.04
CA GLN A 27 -4.70 -17.26 -25.47
C GLN A 27 -3.73 -17.55 -24.31
N ASP A 28 -2.56 -16.96 -24.34
CA ASP A 28 -1.55 -17.13 -23.29
C ASP A 28 -1.79 -16.22 -22.09
N LYS A 29 -2.78 -15.32 -22.18
CA LYS A 29 -3.16 -14.38 -21.12
C LYS A 29 -1.94 -13.66 -20.54
N LYS A 30 -1.11 -13.14 -21.43
CA LYS A 30 0.08 -12.41 -21.02
C LYS A 30 -0.29 -11.17 -20.24
N ILE A 31 0.31 -11.05 -19.03
CA ILE A 31 0.05 -9.90 -18.18
C ILE A 31 0.84 -8.70 -18.71
N LEU A 32 0.13 -7.63 -19.05
CA LEU A 32 0.73 -6.38 -19.54
C LEU A 32 1.08 -5.46 -18.41
N GLY A 33 0.34 -5.52 -17.33
CA GLY A 33 0.54 -4.64 -16.19
C GLY A 33 -0.48 -4.90 -15.11
N TYR A 34 -0.55 -3.96 -14.16
CA TYR A 34 -1.47 -4.06 -13.05
C TYR A 34 -2.19 -2.74 -12.85
N GLN A 35 -3.46 -2.82 -12.47
CA GLN A 35 -4.20 -1.65 -12.02
C GLN A 35 -4.18 -1.64 -10.50
N LEU A 36 -3.70 -0.55 -9.92
CA LEU A 36 -3.69 -0.35 -8.48
C LEU A 36 -4.83 0.61 -8.15
N ILE A 37 -5.78 0.12 -7.36
CA ILE A 37 -6.97 0.89 -6.99
C ILE A 37 -6.83 1.31 -5.54
N GLN A 38 -7.05 2.59 -5.27
CA GLN A 38 -6.90 3.21 -3.96
C GLN A 38 -5.53 2.89 -3.36
N PRO A 39 -4.42 3.20 -4.08
CA PRO A 39 -3.10 2.86 -3.59
C PRO A 39 -2.62 3.82 -2.51
N TYR A 40 -2.12 3.26 -1.41
CA TYR A 40 -1.53 4.01 -0.31
C TYR A 40 -0.11 3.52 -0.09
N SER A 41 0.84 4.45 0.02
CA SER A 41 2.17 4.12 0.49
C SER A 41 2.05 3.64 1.94
N VAL A 42 2.71 2.54 2.27
CA VAL A 42 2.64 1.98 3.61
C VAL A 42 4.04 1.73 4.14
N TRP A 43 4.28 2.13 5.38
CA TRP A 43 5.56 1.87 6.03
C TRP A 43 5.37 1.83 7.53
N ILE A 44 6.37 1.29 8.20
CA ILE A 44 6.40 1.24 9.65
C ILE A 44 7.31 2.36 10.12
N SER A 45 6.75 3.31 10.86
CA SER A 45 7.56 4.33 11.50
C SER A 45 8.14 3.73 12.78
N GLU A 46 9.46 3.87 12.96
CA GLU A 46 10.11 3.33 14.14
C GLU A 46 9.70 4.14 15.36
N GLY A 47 9.58 3.41 16.49
CA GLY A 47 9.32 4.07 17.76
C GLY A 47 10.49 4.96 18.15
N ILE A 48 10.17 6.05 18.83
CA ILE A 48 11.21 6.95 19.34
C ILE A 48 11.80 6.33 20.60
N THR A 49 13.13 6.25 20.66
CA THR A 49 13.86 5.77 21.85
C THR A 49 14.84 6.82 22.29
N ALA A 50 15.23 6.75 23.55
CA ALA A 50 16.25 7.64 24.09
C ALA A 50 17.13 6.84 25.05
N ASP A 51 18.45 7.10 25.00
CA ASP A 51 19.40 6.50 25.93
C ASP A 51 19.48 7.36 27.19
N ASP A 52 19.59 6.71 28.35
CA ASP A 52 19.88 7.41 29.58
C ASP A 52 21.40 7.44 29.85
N ASP A 53 21.80 8.11 30.93
CA ASP A 53 23.22 8.25 31.28
C ASP A 53 23.87 6.92 31.66
N GLU A 54 23.07 5.89 31.95
CA GLU A 54 23.55 4.56 32.31
C GLU A 54 23.60 3.62 31.12
N GLY A 55 23.25 4.12 29.92
CA GLY A 55 23.25 3.31 28.69
C GLY A 55 22.00 2.50 28.47
N ASN A 56 20.96 2.69 29.28
CA ASN A 56 19.68 2.03 29.06
C ASN A 56 18.87 2.75 27.99
N ILE A 57 18.16 1.97 27.17
CA ILE A 57 17.32 2.53 26.12
C ILE A 57 15.88 2.59 26.61
N HIS A 58 15.30 3.80 26.59
CA HIS A 58 13.91 4.01 26.96
C HIS A 58 13.07 4.25 25.73
N LYS A 59 11.99 3.50 25.61
CA LYS A 59 11.08 3.59 24.49
C LYS A 59 10.08 4.73 24.74
N LEU A 60 10.17 5.79 23.93
CA LEU A 60 9.29 6.95 24.04
C LEU A 60 8.00 6.80 23.25
N SER A 61 8.02 6.02 22.14
CA SER A 61 6.82 5.72 21.38
C SER A 61 6.93 4.34 20.76
N ASN A 62 5.78 3.77 20.42
CA ASN A 62 5.72 2.48 19.74
C ASN A 62 5.81 2.66 18.23
N PRO A 63 6.34 1.67 17.50
CA PRO A 63 6.26 1.67 16.05
C PRO A 63 4.81 1.70 15.59
N GLU A 64 4.54 2.47 14.56
CA GLU A 64 3.20 2.58 13.99
C GLU A 64 3.24 2.36 12.49
N ILE A 65 2.16 1.79 11.97
CA ILE A 65 1.98 1.62 10.54
C ILE A 65 1.39 2.92 10.01
N THR A 66 2.08 3.52 9.04
CA THR A 66 1.68 4.79 8.43
C THR A 66 1.27 4.54 6.99
N MET A 67 0.19 5.16 6.57
CA MET A 67 -0.32 5.06 5.20
C MET A 67 -0.63 6.45 4.68
N GLU A 68 -0.18 6.73 3.45
CA GLU A 68 -0.47 7.98 2.76
C GLU A 68 -0.84 7.68 1.31
N PRO A 69 -1.71 8.50 0.68
CA PRO A 69 -2.04 8.26 -0.72
C PRO A 69 -0.77 8.18 -1.58
N TYR A 70 -0.66 7.12 -2.37
CA TYR A 70 0.50 6.90 -3.22
C TYR A 70 0.54 7.88 -4.40
N VAL A 71 -0.63 8.18 -4.95
CA VAL A 71 -0.76 9.09 -6.09
C VAL A 71 -1.79 10.18 -5.75
N PRO A 72 -1.43 11.11 -4.84
CA PRO A 72 -2.41 12.10 -4.35
C PRO A 72 -2.98 13.01 -5.44
N LEU A 73 -2.29 13.12 -6.56
CA LEU A 73 -2.74 13.95 -7.68
C LEU A 73 -3.63 13.20 -8.66
N ALA A 74 -3.83 11.91 -8.48
CA ALA A 74 -4.69 11.12 -9.36
C ALA A 74 -6.16 11.44 -9.08
N LYS A 75 -6.90 11.73 -10.15
CA LYS A 75 -8.30 12.12 -10.03
C LYS A 75 -9.16 11.01 -9.43
N ASP A 76 -8.98 9.78 -9.91
CA ASP A 76 -9.81 8.65 -9.52
C ASP A 76 -9.11 7.71 -8.54
N GLN A 77 -7.91 8.05 -8.08
CA GLN A 77 -7.11 7.20 -7.20
C GLN A 77 -6.94 5.79 -7.76
N LYS A 78 -6.67 5.73 -9.06
CA LYS A 78 -6.38 4.49 -9.78
C LYS A 78 -5.21 4.76 -10.71
N ILE A 79 -4.26 3.83 -10.75
CA ILE A 79 -3.13 3.95 -11.66
C ILE A 79 -2.87 2.61 -12.33
N ILE A 80 -2.25 2.67 -13.50
CA ILE A 80 -1.82 1.46 -14.21
C ILE A 80 -0.31 1.48 -14.22
N VAL A 81 0.30 0.39 -13.78
CA VAL A 81 1.75 0.23 -13.79
C VAL A 81 2.11 -0.95 -14.69
N ARG A 82 3.30 -0.89 -15.28
CA ARG A 82 3.79 -1.98 -16.12
C ARG A 82 4.05 -3.22 -15.26
N TYR A 83 4.00 -4.39 -15.90
CA TYR A 83 4.18 -5.65 -15.20
C TYR A 83 5.54 -5.73 -14.47
N ASP A 84 6.57 -5.08 -15.01
CA ASP A 84 7.93 -5.14 -14.46
C ASP A 84 8.16 -4.13 -13.32
N GLU A 85 7.16 -3.29 -13.01
CA GLU A 85 7.26 -2.36 -11.88
C GLU A 85 6.93 -3.03 -10.54
N ILE A 86 6.25 -4.16 -10.56
CA ILE A 86 5.86 -4.87 -9.35
C ILE A 86 6.78 -6.07 -9.15
N ILE A 87 7.58 -6.04 -8.11
CA ILE A 87 8.52 -7.11 -7.79
C ILE A 87 7.80 -8.25 -7.05
N SER A 88 6.93 -7.89 -6.11
CA SER A 88 6.20 -8.87 -5.32
C SER A 88 4.86 -8.29 -4.88
N ALA A 89 3.92 -9.18 -4.62
CA ALA A 89 2.62 -8.83 -4.06
C ALA A 89 2.27 -9.90 -3.04
N TYR A 90 1.82 -9.49 -1.86
CA TYR A 90 1.56 -10.43 -0.78
C TYR A 90 0.38 -9.99 0.08
N GLU A 91 -0.21 -10.94 0.77
CA GLU A 91 -1.23 -10.67 1.76
C GLU A 91 -0.55 -10.17 3.03
N THR A 92 -1.10 -9.12 3.60
CA THR A 92 -0.60 -8.57 4.86
C THR A 92 -1.50 -9.01 6.01
N HIS A 93 -1.14 -8.62 7.22
CA HIS A 93 -1.91 -8.97 8.42
C HIS A 93 -3.30 -8.32 8.41
N ASP A 94 -4.25 -8.98 9.05
CA ASP A 94 -5.65 -8.53 9.05
C ASP A 94 -5.83 -7.12 9.63
N ASP A 95 -5.08 -6.78 10.66
CA ASP A 95 -5.15 -5.45 11.28
C ASP A 95 -4.64 -4.35 10.34
N VAL A 96 -3.67 -4.66 9.49
CA VAL A 96 -3.18 -3.73 8.47
C VAL A 96 -4.26 -3.52 7.41
N VAL A 97 -4.90 -4.61 6.96
CA VAL A 97 -5.99 -4.53 5.99
C VAL A 97 -7.16 -3.73 6.58
N GLU A 98 -7.48 -3.94 7.84
CA GLU A 98 -8.55 -3.21 8.51
C GLU A 98 -8.26 -1.70 8.53
N LYS A 99 -7.05 -1.31 8.88
CA LYS A 99 -6.64 0.10 8.87
C LYS A 99 -6.79 0.71 7.48
N TYR A 100 -6.35 -0.02 6.45
CA TYR A 100 -6.50 0.39 5.05
C TYR A 100 -7.97 0.57 4.68
N ASN A 101 -8.81 -0.41 5.04
CA ASN A 101 -10.23 -0.36 4.72
C ASN A 101 -10.92 0.82 5.40
N GLN A 102 -10.52 1.15 6.61
CA GLN A 102 -11.05 2.31 7.31
C GLN A 102 -10.70 3.61 6.59
N LEU A 103 -9.47 3.75 6.11
CA LEU A 103 -9.04 4.93 5.37
C LEU A 103 -9.78 5.06 4.04
N VAL A 104 -9.91 3.97 3.30
CA VAL A 104 -10.60 3.96 2.01
C VAL A 104 -12.09 4.22 2.22
N GLY A 105 -12.69 3.61 3.23
CA GLY A 105 -14.09 3.81 3.57
C GLY A 105 -14.41 5.25 3.95
N ALA A 106 -13.54 5.88 4.73
CA ALA A 106 -13.73 7.28 5.11
C ALA A 106 -13.66 8.21 3.90
N THR A 107 -12.70 7.96 2.99
CA THR A 107 -12.57 8.74 1.76
C THR A 107 -13.81 8.58 0.88
N ASN A 108 -14.25 7.34 0.68
CA ASN A 108 -15.42 7.05 -0.13
C ASN A 108 -16.70 7.61 0.49
N GLY A 109 -16.79 7.59 1.82
CA GLY A 109 -17.92 8.16 2.53
C GLY A 109 -18.05 9.66 2.30
N ILE A 110 -16.93 10.38 2.26
CA ILE A 110 -16.92 11.81 1.97
C ILE A 110 -17.35 12.07 0.54
N GLU A 111 -16.86 11.26 -0.40
CA GLU A 111 -17.19 11.41 -1.81
C GLU A 111 -18.65 11.06 -2.12
N SER A 112 -19.24 10.20 -1.33
CA SER A 112 -20.61 9.75 -1.54
C SER A 112 -21.66 10.79 -1.16
N GLU A 113 -21.25 11.77 -0.41
CA GLU A 113 -22.13 12.86 0.00
C GLU A 113 -22.10 14.01 -0.99
#